data_20b1e4c0d5956e7433ca0fafcaf6f1cc
#
_entry.id   20b1e4c0d5956e7433ca0fafcaf6f1cc
#
_cell.length_a   1.000
_cell.length_b   1.000
_cell.length_c   1.000
_cell.angle_alpha   90.00
_cell.angle_beta   90.00
_cell.angle_gamma   90.00
#
_symmetry.space_group_name_H-M   'P 1'
#
loop_
_entity.id
_entity.type
_entity.pdbx_description
1 polymer ?
#
loop_
_entity_poly.entity_id
_entity_poly.type
_entity_poly.pdbx_seq_one_letter_code
_entity_poly.pdbx_strand_id
1 'polypeptide(L)'
;MHSNVFSSVFNIRTTALLLIGASLIATSSAMTLREFRTLEKTGRQGTDYANYYLVGVMEGVLESHARNARNGAIPRICLTGRRPDPRIARSLFDTELKRNEGLYEADMSVQLVMINALTAVYTCSG
;
A
#
# COMPACT_ATOMS: atom_id res chain seq x y z
N MET A 1 14.74 33.87 -69.54
CA MET A 1 14.28 35.07 -68.80
C MET A 1 13.47 34.61 -67.58
N HIS A 2 13.85 35.08 -66.41
CA HIS A 2 13.19 35.03 -65.09
C HIS A 2 12.95 33.61 -64.51
N SER A 3 13.83 33.10 -63.71
CA SER A 3 13.99 33.39 -62.28
C SER A 3 12.70 33.24 -61.46
N ASN A 4 12.60 32.14 -60.72
CA ASN A 4 12.14 32.32 -59.33
C ASN A 4 12.58 31.11 -58.51
N VAL A 5 13.66 31.34 -57.78
CA VAL A 5 14.08 30.59 -56.62
C VAL A 5 13.13 31.01 -55.48
N PHE A 6 12.33 30.11 -54.97
CA PHE A 6 11.64 30.31 -53.69
C PHE A 6 11.89 29.12 -52.78
N SER A 7 12.91 29.25 -52.02
CA SER A 7 13.05 28.90 -50.61
C SER A 7 12.14 27.85 -50.05
N SER A 8 12.68 26.67 -49.95
CA SER A 8 12.21 25.65 -49.01
C SER A 8 12.93 25.87 -47.66
N VAL A 9 12.39 26.71 -46.82
CA VAL A 9 12.79 26.86 -45.41
C VAL A 9 11.54 26.76 -44.58
N PHE A 10 11.03 25.57 -44.40
CA PHE A 10 10.09 25.33 -43.32
C PHE A 10 10.08 23.84 -42.98
N ASN A 11 10.51 23.55 -41.77
CA ASN A 11 10.15 22.38 -40.93
C ASN A 11 11.34 21.66 -40.27
N ILE A 12 12.05 22.38 -39.42
CA ILE A 12 12.94 21.75 -38.42
C ILE A 12 12.61 22.29 -37.01
N ARG A 13 11.35 22.47 -36.67
CA ARG A 13 10.98 22.94 -35.32
C ARG A 13 9.84 22.20 -34.64
N THR A 14 9.36 21.09 -35.17
CA THR A 14 8.20 20.40 -34.59
C THR A 14 8.46 18.97 -34.09
N THR A 15 9.69 18.50 -34.05
CA THR A 15 10.01 17.13 -33.62
C THR A 15 10.68 17.01 -32.25
N ALA A 16 10.77 18.07 -31.46
CA ALA A 16 11.49 18.09 -30.18
C ALA A 16 10.59 18.13 -28.93
N LEU A 17 9.29 17.88 -29.03
CA LEU A 17 8.35 18.04 -27.88
C LEU A 17 7.61 16.76 -27.48
N LEU A 18 8.04 15.57 -27.90
CA LEU A 18 7.34 14.31 -27.65
C LEU A 18 8.13 13.29 -26.81
N LEU A 19 9.15 13.70 -26.06
CA LEU A 19 10.01 12.79 -25.30
C LEU A 19 10.10 13.08 -23.78
N ILE A 20 9.16 13.84 -23.20
CA ILE A 20 9.12 14.08 -21.74
C ILE A 20 7.82 13.52 -21.16
N GLY A 21 7.55 12.27 -21.48
CA GLY A 21 6.42 11.51 -20.92
C GLY A 21 6.84 10.16 -20.36
N ALA A 22 8.13 9.95 -20.04
CA ALA A 22 8.59 8.74 -19.38
C ALA A 22 8.31 8.85 -17.88
N SER A 23 7.06 8.58 -17.55
CA SER A 23 6.51 7.91 -16.37
C SER A 23 7.49 7.68 -15.23
N LEU A 24 7.49 8.56 -14.25
CA LEU A 24 7.79 8.20 -12.87
C LEU A 24 6.65 7.29 -12.39
N ILE A 25 6.68 6.02 -12.75
CA ILE A 25 5.92 5.00 -12.04
C ILE A 25 6.63 4.86 -10.70
N ALA A 26 6.27 5.69 -9.73
CA ALA A 26 6.61 5.47 -8.36
C ALA A 26 5.92 4.15 -7.97
N THR A 27 6.69 3.07 -7.90
CA THR A 27 6.23 1.81 -7.31
C THR A 27 5.99 2.11 -5.83
N SER A 28 4.73 2.37 -5.48
CA SER A 28 4.32 2.47 -4.08
C SER A 28 4.44 1.07 -3.49
N SER A 29 5.57 0.77 -2.86
CA SER A 29 5.73 -0.45 -2.09
C SER A 29 5.14 -0.23 -0.69
N ALA A 30 4.44 -1.24 -0.17
CA ALA A 30 3.99 -1.22 1.22
C ALA A 30 5.20 -1.22 2.16
N MET A 31 5.10 -0.51 3.29
CA MET A 31 6.16 -0.45 4.30
C MET A 31 6.52 -1.85 4.80
N THR A 32 7.81 -2.15 4.81
CA THR A 32 8.36 -3.40 5.34
C THR A 32 8.42 -3.39 6.86
N LEU A 33 8.53 -4.57 7.48
CA LEU A 33 8.75 -4.69 8.93
C LEU A 33 10.06 -4.01 9.37
N ARG A 34 11.08 -4.02 8.52
CA ARG A 34 12.35 -3.32 8.79
C ARG A 34 12.15 -1.82 8.88
N GLU A 35 11.45 -1.23 7.90
CA GLU A 35 11.16 0.20 7.87
C GLU A 35 10.26 0.61 9.04
N PHE A 36 9.25 -0.20 9.33
CA PHE A 36 8.35 0.01 10.46
C PHE A 36 9.10 0.04 11.80
N ARG A 37 9.96 -0.96 12.06
CA ARG A 37 10.79 -1.01 13.26
C ARG A 37 11.80 0.14 13.33
N THR A 38 12.29 0.60 12.18
CA THR A 38 13.18 1.77 12.12
C THR A 38 12.43 3.03 12.49
N LEU A 39 11.21 3.21 11.97
CA LEU A 39 10.34 4.34 12.32
C LEU A 39 10.08 4.39 13.84
N GLU A 40 9.73 3.27 14.46
CA GLU A 40 9.49 3.22 15.91
C GLU A 40 10.70 3.65 16.76
N LYS A 41 11.91 3.37 16.28
CA LYS A 41 13.16 3.74 16.97
C LYS A 41 13.48 5.24 16.89
N THR A 42 12.77 6.03 16.10
CA THR A 42 12.99 7.47 16.01
C THR A 42 12.39 8.27 17.19
N GLY A 43 11.93 7.58 18.22
CA GLY A 43 11.40 8.17 19.44
C GLY A 43 9.86 8.20 19.47
N ARG A 44 9.32 9.02 20.39
CA ARG A 44 7.88 9.07 20.64
C ARG A 44 7.07 9.38 19.37
N GLN A 45 7.50 10.37 18.61
CA GLN A 45 6.82 10.75 17.36
C GLN A 45 6.81 9.61 16.33
N GLY A 46 7.92 8.86 16.22
CA GLY A 46 7.97 7.69 15.34
C GLY A 46 7.01 6.59 15.78
N THR A 47 6.89 6.36 17.08
CA THR A 47 5.90 5.42 17.63
C THR A 47 4.46 5.86 17.32
N ASP A 48 4.16 7.14 17.45
CA ASP A 48 2.83 7.67 17.13
C ASP A 48 2.51 7.49 15.63
N TYR A 49 3.45 7.80 14.75
CA TYR A 49 3.29 7.57 13.30
C TYR A 49 3.11 6.09 12.96
N ALA A 50 3.87 5.21 13.61
CA ALA A 50 3.73 3.77 13.43
C ALA A 50 2.32 3.30 13.82
N ASN A 51 1.76 3.80 14.91
CA ASN A 51 0.40 3.49 15.33
C ASN A 51 -0.65 3.99 14.34
N TYR A 52 -0.54 5.23 13.85
CA TYR A 52 -1.43 5.76 12.82
C TYR A 52 -1.34 4.96 11.51
N TYR A 53 -0.13 4.56 11.13
CA TYR A 53 0.07 3.71 9.96
C TYR A 53 -0.65 2.37 10.11
N LEU A 54 -0.55 1.71 11.27
CA LEU A 54 -1.27 0.44 11.52
C LEU A 54 -2.78 0.59 11.44
N VAL A 55 -3.34 1.70 11.93
CA VAL A 55 -4.77 2.00 11.79
C VAL A 55 -5.15 2.09 10.31
N GLY A 56 -4.39 2.85 9.53
CA GLY A 56 -4.64 2.98 8.09
C GLY A 56 -4.53 1.66 7.33
N VAL A 57 -3.53 0.83 7.68
CA VAL A 57 -3.36 -0.51 7.10
C VAL A 57 -4.55 -1.41 7.45
N MET A 58 -4.96 -1.45 8.71
CA MET A 58 -6.11 -2.24 9.15
C MET A 58 -7.38 -1.84 8.39
N GLU A 59 -7.67 -0.55 8.33
CA GLU A 59 -8.86 -0.05 7.63
C GLU A 59 -8.83 -0.33 6.14
N GLY A 60 -7.66 -0.15 5.51
CA GLY A 60 -7.46 -0.46 4.10
C GLY A 60 -7.66 -1.94 3.78
N VAL A 61 -7.17 -2.83 4.64
CA VAL A 61 -7.37 -4.29 4.51
C VAL A 61 -8.85 -4.64 4.63
N LEU A 62 -9.55 -4.11 5.63
CA LEU A 62 -10.98 -4.37 5.84
C LEU A 62 -11.83 -3.88 4.65
N GLU A 63 -11.55 -2.68 4.15
CA GLU A 63 -12.29 -2.13 3.00
C GLU A 63 -12.00 -2.90 1.70
N SER A 64 -10.73 -3.23 1.44
CA SER A 64 -10.35 -4.04 0.28
C SER A 64 -11.02 -5.41 0.33
N HIS A 65 -11.04 -6.03 1.52
CA HIS A 65 -11.67 -7.33 1.72
C HIS A 65 -13.18 -7.27 1.49
N ALA A 66 -13.85 -6.26 2.04
CA ALA A 66 -15.29 -6.04 1.85
C ALA A 66 -15.64 -5.79 0.37
N ARG A 67 -14.81 -5.04 -0.35
CA ARG A 67 -14.98 -4.80 -1.79
C ARG A 67 -14.86 -6.11 -2.58
N ASN A 68 -13.83 -6.91 -2.30
CA ASN A 68 -13.61 -8.18 -2.98
C ASN A 68 -14.79 -9.15 -2.73
N ALA A 69 -15.31 -9.21 -1.51
CA ALA A 69 -16.48 -10.03 -1.17
C ALA A 69 -17.73 -9.57 -1.95
N ARG A 70 -17.97 -8.25 -2.07
CA ARG A 70 -19.06 -7.71 -2.91
C ARG A 70 -18.90 -8.08 -4.39
N ASN A 71 -17.68 -8.28 -4.86
CA ASN A 71 -17.36 -8.72 -6.23
C ASN A 71 -17.33 -10.25 -6.38
N GLY A 72 -17.83 -11.00 -5.41
CA GLY A 72 -17.97 -12.46 -5.49
C GLY A 72 -16.77 -13.28 -4.98
N ALA A 73 -15.74 -12.63 -4.39
CA ALA A 73 -14.68 -13.38 -3.74
C ALA A 73 -15.16 -14.02 -2.42
N ILE A 74 -14.63 -15.21 -2.11
CA ILE A 74 -14.92 -15.89 -0.86
C ILE A 74 -14.36 -15.09 0.32
N PRO A 75 -15.19 -14.67 1.29
CA PRO A 75 -14.74 -13.93 2.45
C PRO A 75 -13.75 -14.74 3.30
N ARG A 76 -12.67 -14.12 3.73
CA ARG A 76 -11.70 -14.67 4.67
C ARG A 76 -11.69 -13.96 6.03
N ILE A 77 -12.26 -12.76 6.08
CA ILE A 77 -12.45 -11.96 7.28
C ILE A 77 -13.95 -11.73 7.43
N CYS A 78 -14.55 -12.24 8.48
CA CYS A 78 -15.98 -12.14 8.74
C CYS A 78 -16.23 -11.34 10.02
N LEU A 79 -16.66 -10.10 9.85
CA LEU A 79 -17.04 -9.24 10.97
C LEU A 79 -18.47 -9.58 11.38
N THR A 80 -18.63 -10.12 12.58
CA THR A 80 -19.96 -10.34 13.19
C THR A 80 -20.34 -9.10 14.00
N GLY A 81 -21.08 -8.17 13.38
CA GLY A 81 -21.54 -6.97 14.08
C GLY A 81 -20.75 -5.71 13.75
N ARG A 82 -20.22 -5.04 14.77
CA ARG A 82 -19.53 -3.76 14.59
C ARG A 82 -18.16 -3.89 13.95
N ARG A 83 -17.82 -2.92 13.12
CA ARG A 83 -16.45 -2.74 12.62
C ARG A 83 -15.48 -2.66 13.81
N PRO A 84 -14.28 -3.26 13.73
CA PRO A 84 -13.28 -3.19 14.79
C PRO A 84 -12.92 -1.73 15.15
N ASP A 85 -12.69 -1.48 16.43
CA ASP A 85 -12.20 -0.17 16.88
C ASP A 85 -10.79 0.05 16.34
N PRO A 86 -10.49 1.20 15.70
CA PRO A 86 -9.15 1.49 15.20
C PRO A 86 -8.04 1.33 16.23
N ARG A 87 -8.33 1.55 17.51
CA ARG A 87 -7.36 1.44 18.61
C ARG A 87 -6.79 0.04 18.80
N ILE A 88 -7.47 -1.00 18.29
CA ILE A 88 -6.97 -2.38 18.41
C ILE A 88 -5.92 -2.74 17.35
N ALA A 89 -5.70 -1.89 16.35
CA ALA A 89 -4.78 -2.17 15.24
C ALA A 89 -3.39 -2.57 15.74
N ARG A 90 -2.86 -1.85 16.74
CA ARG A 90 -1.57 -2.14 17.34
C ARG A 90 -1.56 -3.52 18.02
N SER A 91 -2.54 -3.82 18.85
CA SER A 91 -2.59 -5.10 19.57
C SER A 91 -2.80 -6.29 18.64
N LEU A 92 -3.57 -6.14 17.57
CA LEU A 92 -3.71 -7.16 16.52
C LEU A 92 -2.36 -7.48 15.87
N PHE A 93 -1.65 -6.43 15.45
CA PHE A 93 -0.35 -6.55 14.81
C PHE A 93 0.70 -7.22 15.72
N ASP A 94 0.85 -6.72 16.94
CA ASP A 94 1.82 -7.24 17.91
C ASP A 94 1.50 -8.69 18.31
N THR A 95 0.21 -9.02 18.48
CA THR A 95 -0.22 -10.38 18.81
C THR A 95 0.11 -11.35 17.69
N GLU A 96 -0.09 -10.94 16.44
CA GLU A 96 0.23 -11.76 15.28
C GLU A 96 1.74 -12.02 15.18
N LEU A 97 2.57 -10.97 15.31
CA LEU A 97 4.02 -11.12 15.32
C LEU A 97 4.51 -12.04 16.44
N LYS A 98 3.93 -11.92 17.64
CA LYS A 98 4.30 -12.75 18.78
C LYS A 98 3.84 -14.20 18.60
N ARG A 99 2.64 -14.42 18.07
CA ARG A 99 2.10 -15.77 17.83
C ARG A 99 2.93 -16.55 16.82
N ASN A 100 3.43 -15.87 15.81
CA ASN A 100 4.19 -16.45 14.70
C ASN A 100 5.64 -15.93 14.70
N GLU A 101 6.26 -15.91 15.88
CA GLU A 101 7.65 -15.51 16.03
C GLU A 101 8.57 -16.36 15.13
N GLY A 102 9.41 -15.69 14.34
CA GLY A 102 10.30 -16.35 13.38
C GLY A 102 9.69 -16.64 12.00
N LEU A 103 8.37 -16.47 11.81
CA LEU A 103 7.74 -16.63 10.50
C LEU A 103 7.92 -15.38 9.61
N TYR A 104 7.91 -14.19 10.23
CA TYR A 104 7.95 -12.92 9.52
C TYR A 104 9.38 -12.40 9.36
N GLU A 105 9.86 -12.36 8.13
CA GLU A 105 11.15 -11.79 7.79
C GLU A 105 11.09 -10.25 7.73
N ALA A 106 12.24 -9.60 7.86
CA ALA A 106 12.33 -8.14 7.98
C ALA A 106 11.87 -7.37 6.72
N ASP A 107 11.89 -7.99 5.56
CA ASP A 107 11.47 -7.44 4.27
C ASP A 107 10.00 -7.73 3.93
N MET A 108 9.30 -8.54 4.74
CA MET A 108 7.87 -8.72 4.59
C MET A 108 7.11 -7.45 4.96
N SER A 109 5.95 -7.24 4.30
CA SER A 109 5.16 -6.04 4.51
C SER A 109 4.36 -6.06 5.81
N VAL A 110 4.23 -4.90 6.44
CA VAL A 110 3.31 -4.68 7.58
C VAL A 110 1.88 -5.08 7.22
N GLN A 111 1.47 -4.84 5.98
CA GLN A 111 0.15 -5.20 5.49
C GLN A 111 -0.11 -6.71 5.52
N LEU A 112 0.87 -7.53 5.17
CA LEU A 112 0.76 -8.99 5.24
C LEU A 112 0.49 -9.46 6.67
N VAL A 113 1.22 -8.93 7.64
CA VAL A 113 1.02 -9.24 9.06
C VAL A 113 -0.40 -8.87 9.51
N MET A 114 -0.88 -7.68 9.11
CA MET A 114 -2.23 -7.21 9.46
C MET A 114 -3.32 -8.08 8.81
N ILE A 115 -3.14 -8.51 7.56
CA ILE A 115 -4.07 -9.44 6.90
C ILE A 115 -4.17 -10.74 7.69
N ASN A 116 -3.04 -11.31 8.08
CA ASN A 116 -3.00 -12.55 8.83
C ASN A 116 -3.60 -12.37 10.23
N ALA A 117 -3.31 -11.26 10.91
CA ALA A 117 -3.89 -10.92 12.21
C ALA A 117 -5.43 -10.85 12.15
N LEU A 118 -5.96 -10.13 11.17
CA LEU A 118 -7.41 -10.00 10.99
C LEU A 118 -8.07 -11.33 10.61
N THR A 119 -7.44 -12.10 9.73
CA THR A 119 -7.95 -13.42 9.34
C THR A 119 -7.98 -14.38 10.52
N ALA A 120 -7.00 -14.33 11.42
CA ALA A 120 -6.93 -15.17 12.60
C ALA A 120 -7.96 -14.83 13.67
N VAL A 121 -8.29 -13.52 13.80
CA VAL A 121 -9.25 -13.05 14.84
C VAL A 121 -10.68 -13.07 14.34
N TYR A 122 -10.91 -12.74 13.08
CA TYR A 122 -12.23 -12.64 12.47
C TYR A 122 -12.47 -13.75 11.44
N THR A 123 -12.28 -14.99 11.88
CA THR A 123 -12.50 -16.17 11.04
C THR A 123 -13.94 -16.27 10.59
N CYS A 124 -14.14 -16.68 9.34
CA CYS A 124 -15.48 -17.02 8.85
C CYS A 124 -15.86 -18.43 9.34
N SER A 125 -16.98 -18.54 10.04
CA SER A 125 -17.58 -19.84 10.35
C SER A 125 -18.11 -20.43 9.04
N GLY A 126 -17.55 -21.54 8.60
CA GLY A 126 -18.07 -22.30 7.48
C GLY A 126 -19.32 -23.05 7.87
#